data_7178448dfe57dd2d991d303baeb4295d
#
_entry.id   7178448dfe57dd2d991d303baeb4295d
#
_cell.length_a   1.000
_cell.length_b   1.000
_cell.length_c   1.000
_cell.angle_alpha   90.00
_cell.angle_beta   90.00
_cell.angle_gamma   90.00
#
_symmetry.space_group_name_H-M   'P 1'
#
loop_
_entity.id
_entity.type
_entity.pdbx_description
1 polymer ?
#
loop_
_entity_poly.entity_id
_entity_poly.type
_entity_poly.pdbx_seq_one_letter_code
_entity_poly.pdbx_strand_id
1 'polypeptide(L)'
;AEGNGILPGSAELILDAGADVITLGNHALRRREIYPMLEESDRIIRPANFHASAPGRGWCLYDCPGKPRVAVINLQGNYLLESHENAFDCMNRLLEEIDAPVKILDFHAEATSEKICMGLYLDGRVSAVIGTHTHIQTADERLLPGGTAYITDAGMCGVFDSALGLAPEPAIRRFRTGLPTRFESVKGPVRLLSLIHI
;
A
#
# COMPACT_ATOMS: atom_id res chain seq x y z
N ALA A 1 -8.38 9.83 -3.51
CA ALA A 1 -7.56 10.27 -2.35
C ALA A 1 -6.74 11.54 -2.64
N GLU A 2 -6.93 12.20 -3.75
CA GLU A 2 -6.28 13.47 -4.16
C GLU A 2 -4.75 13.51 -3.92
N GLY A 3 -4.08 12.34 -3.86
CA GLY A 3 -2.63 12.20 -3.74
C GLY A 3 -2.00 12.60 -2.39
N ASN A 4 -2.80 12.97 -1.39
CA ASN A 4 -2.26 13.47 -0.11
C ASN A 4 -3.06 12.98 1.12
N GLY A 5 -3.20 11.68 1.22
CA GLY A 5 -3.98 11.02 2.27
C GLY A 5 -5.45 10.87 1.89
N ILE A 6 -6.11 9.91 2.52
CA ILE A 6 -7.53 9.60 2.28
C ILE A 6 -8.43 10.43 3.21
N LEU A 7 -9.58 10.83 2.71
CA LEU A 7 -10.66 11.45 3.50
C LEU A 7 -11.73 10.40 3.83
N PRO A 8 -12.50 10.55 4.93
CA PRO A 8 -13.55 9.61 5.31
C PRO A 8 -14.52 9.28 4.17
N GLY A 9 -15.08 10.30 3.51
CA GLY A 9 -16.01 10.09 2.40
C GLY A 9 -15.41 9.35 1.21
N SER A 10 -14.09 9.50 0.95
CA SER A 10 -13.41 8.71 -0.09
C SER A 10 -13.23 7.26 0.34
N ALA A 11 -12.96 7.01 1.62
CA ALA A 11 -12.85 5.66 2.16
C ALA A 11 -14.21 4.94 2.12
N GLU A 12 -15.28 5.62 2.50
CA GLU A 12 -16.66 5.11 2.40
C GLU A 12 -17.00 4.72 0.97
N LEU A 13 -16.76 5.59 0.00
CA LEU A 13 -17.01 5.29 -1.41
C LEU A 13 -16.27 4.04 -1.91
N ILE A 14 -15.03 3.83 -1.47
CA ILE A 14 -14.24 2.64 -1.85
C ILE A 14 -14.84 1.38 -1.22
N LEU A 15 -15.21 1.45 0.06
CA LEU A 15 -15.83 0.33 0.76
C LEU A 15 -17.22 -0.01 0.18
N ASP A 16 -18.03 1.00 -0.14
CA ASP A 16 -19.35 0.85 -0.76
C ASP A 16 -19.26 0.29 -2.18
N ALA A 17 -18.16 0.59 -2.89
CA ALA A 17 -17.86 0.00 -4.19
C ALA A 17 -17.46 -1.49 -4.12
N GLY A 18 -17.35 -2.06 -2.92
CA GLY A 18 -17.10 -3.48 -2.69
C GLY A 18 -15.67 -3.83 -2.27
N ALA A 19 -14.85 -2.86 -1.89
CA ALA A 19 -13.55 -3.17 -1.31
C ALA A 19 -13.72 -3.78 0.08
N ASP A 20 -13.05 -4.91 0.33
CA ASP A 20 -13.08 -5.57 1.64
C ASP A 20 -12.12 -4.92 2.64
N VAL A 21 -10.93 -4.56 2.21
CA VAL A 21 -9.89 -3.92 3.02
C VAL A 21 -9.22 -2.80 2.24
N ILE A 22 -8.92 -1.69 2.91
CA ILE A 22 -8.13 -0.58 2.37
C ILE A 22 -6.79 -0.56 3.13
N THR A 23 -5.70 -0.73 2.40
CA THR A 23 -4.35 -0.51 2.91
C THR A 23 -3.88 0.90 2.58
N LEU A 24 -3.14 1.50 3.47
CA LEU A 24 -2.62 2.86 3.32
C LEU A 24 -1.08 2.83 3.15
N GLY A 25 -0.47 3.99 3.11
CA GLY A 25 0.98 4.13 2.96
C GLY A 25 1.54 5.30 3.77
N ASN A 26 2.65 5.87 3.33
CA ASN A 26 3.34 6.98 4.00
C ASN A 26 2.47 8.25 4.17
N HIS A 27 1.37 8.36 3.44
CA HIS A 27 0.40 9.45 3.59
C HIS A 27 -0.80 9.10 4.49
N ALA A 28 -0.79 7.97 5.19
CA ALA A 28 -1.92 7.50 6.01
C ALA A 28 -2.42 8.56 7.01
N LEU A 29 -1.50 9.31 7.61
CA LEU A 29 -1.78 10.28 8.66
C LEU A 29 -1.75 11.75 8.19
N ARG A 30 -1.72 12.01 6.88
CA ARG A 30 -1.66 13.38 6.33
C ARG A 30 -2.96 14.16 6.51
N ARG A 31 -4.09 13.47 6.60
CA ARG A 31 -5.42 14.04 6.82
C ARG A 31 -5.92 13.66 8.21
N ARG A 32 -6.06 14.62 9.10
CA ARG A 32 -6.55 14.36 10.47
C ARG A 32 -8.00 13.89 10.51
N GLU A 33 -8.76 14.24 9.50
CA GLU A 33 -10.18 13.88 9.35
C GLU A 33 -10.39 12.36 9.30
N ILE A 34 -9.37 11.58 8.87
CA ILE A 34 -9.46 10.11 8.81
C ILE A 34 -9.22 9.43 10.17
N TYR A 35 -8.64 10.13 11.17
CA TYR A 35 -8.19 9.50 12.42
C TYR A 35 -9.31 8.77 13.17
N PRO A 36 -10.52 9.34 13.38
CA PRO A 36 -11.61 8.61 14.03
C PRO A 36 -11.97 7.33 13.28
N MET A 37 -12.04 7.39 11.96
CA MET A 37 -12.35 6.23 11.13
C MET A 37 -11.25 5.15 11.19
N LEU A 38 -9.97 5.54 11.30
CA LEU A 38 -8.87 4.59 11.49
C LEU A 38 -8.96 3.85 12.83
N GLU A 39 -9.37 4.53 13.90
CA GLU A 39 -9.53 3.92 15.23
C GLU A 39 -10.70 2.93 15.27
N GLU A 40 -11.80 3.26 14.62
CA GLU A 40 -13.04 2.49 14.65
C GLU A 40 -13.08 1.35 13.63
N SER A 41 -12.39 1.50 12.49
CA SER A 41 -12.51 0.56 11.37
C SER A 41 -11.60 -0.67 11.53
N ASP A 42 -12.17 -1.83 11.24
CA ASP A 42 -11.42 -3.09 11.06
C ASP A 42 -10.93 -3.29 9.61
N ARG A 43 -11.35 -2.43 8.69
CA ARG A 43 -11.17 -2.59 7.24
C ARG A 43 -10.26 -1.56 6.61
N ILE A 44 -9.79 -0.56 7.38
CA ILE A 44 -8.83 0.45 6.92
C ILE A 44 -7.60 0.35 7.80
N ILE A 45 -6.47 -0.03 7.19
CA ILE A 45 -5.23 -0.25 7.91
C ILE A 45 -4.10 0.65 7.40
N ARG A 46 -3.28 1.11 8.34
CA ARG A 46 -2.07 1.90 8.06
C ARG A 46 -0.83 1.04 8.23
N PRO A 47 0.38 1.49 7.84
CA PRO A 47 1.60 0.70 8.09
C PRO A 47 1.76 0.32 9.56
N ALA A 48 1.97 -0.98 9.82
CA ALA A 48 2.07 -1.53 11.18
C ALA A 48 3.33 -1.05 11.91
N ASN A 49 4.39 -0.76 11.18
CA ASN A 49 5.66 -0.24 11.70
C ASN A 49 5.68 1.28 11.93
N PHE A 50 4.51 1.93 11.98
CA PHE A 50 4.37 3.26 12.53
C PHE A 50 4.40 3.21 14.07
N HIS A 51 4.61 4.37 14.70
CA HIS A 51 4.62 4.45 16.16
C HIS A 51 3.31 3.90 16.77
N ALA A 52 3.42 3.22 17.92
CA ALA A 52 2.27 2.59 18.56
C ALA A 52 1.12 3.55 18.92
N SER A 53 1.42 4.86 19.13
CA SER A 53 0.40 5.89 19.37
C SER A 53 -0.27 6.43 18.12
N ALA A 54 0.12 5.97 16.91
CA ALA A 54 -0.55 6.36 15.69
C ALA A 54 -1.96 5.78 15.63
N PRO A 55 -2.99 6.56 15.22
CA PRO A 55 -4.36 6.06 15.15
C PRO A 55 -4.52 4.88 14.21
N GLY A 56 -5.37 3.94 14.58
CA GLY A 56 -5.69 2.75 13.79
C GLY A 56 -4.67 1.63 13.93
N ARG A 57 -4.87 0.60 13.14
CA ARG A 57 -4.13 -0.68 13.20
C ARG A 57 -3.34 -0.93 11.92
N GLY A 58 -2.37 -1.85 12.00
CA GLY A 58 -1.48 -2.17 10.89
C GLY A 58 -1.82 -3.47 10.16
N TRP A 59 -2.78 -4.22 10.65
CA TRP A 59 -3.28 -5.45 10.05
C TRP A 59 -4.72 -5.72 10.49
N CYS A 60 -5.41 -6.55 9.73
CA CYS A 60 -6.76 -7.00 10.06
C CYS A 60 -6.97 -8.45 9.61
N LEU A 61 -7.99 -9.08 10.18
CA LEU A 61 -8.50 -10.37 9.72
C LEU A 61 -9.78 -10.16 8.92
N TYR A 62 -9.86 -10.81 7.79
CA TYR A 62 -11.04 -10.84 6.95
C TYR A 62 -11.58 -12.27 6.84
N ASP A 63 -12.83 -12.45 7.28
CA ASP A 63 -13.53 -13.70 7.20
C ASP A 63 -14.44 -13.72 5.95
N CYS A 64 -14.07 -14.51 4.95
CA CYS A 64 -14.89 -14.73 3.77
C CYS A 64 -15.70 -16.01 3.94
N PRO A 65 -17.05 -15.98 3.90
CA PRO A 65 -17.87 -17.18 4.10
C PRO A 65 -17.48 -18.33 3.16
N GLY A 66 -17.21 -19.50 3.73
CA GLY A 66 -16.80 -20.69 2.98
C GLY A 66 -15.38 -20.67 2.42
N LYS A 67 -14.57 -19.68 2.79
CA LYS A 67 -13.16 -19.55 2.42
C LYS A 67 -12.27 -19.52 3.67
N PRO A 68 -10.97 -19.81 3.52
CA PRO A 68 -10.02 -19.59 4.63
C PRO A 68 -9.99 -18.13 5.06
N ARG A 69 -9.78 -17.91 6.37
CA ARG A 69 -9.52 -16.56 6.91
C ARG A 69 -8.29 -15.94 6.29
N VAL A 70 -8.38 -14.67 5.94
CA VAL A 70 -7.30 -13.89 5.34
C VAL A 70 -6.83 -12.84 6.33
N ALA A 71 -5.52 -12.79 6.60
CA ALA A 71 -4.89 -11.65 7.24
C ALA A 71 -4.36 -10.71 6.17
N VAL A 72 -4.74 -9.45 6.24
CA VAL A 72 -4.17 -8.37 5.43
C VAL A 72 -3.27 -7.54 6.32
N ILE A 73 -2.03 -7.37 5.91
CA ILE A 73 -0.97 -6.69 6.66
C ILE A 73 -0.46 -5.54 5.79
N ASN A 74 -0.21 -4.38 6.40
CA ASN A 74 0.40 -3.26 5.72
C ASN A 74 1.70 -2.87 6.43
N LEU A 75 2.79 -2.74 5.69
CA LEU A 75 4.08 -2.26 6.17
C LEU A 75 4.64 -1.16 5.28
N GLN A 76 5.43 -0.29 5.85
CA GLN A 76 6.19 0.71 5.11
C GLN A 76 7.68 0.37 5.13
N GLY A 77 8.36 0.55 3.98
CA GLY A 77 9.81 0.42 3.88
C GLY A 77 10.53 1.45 4.75
N ASN A 78 11.77 1.15 5.08
CA ASN A 78 12.62 2.03 5.87
C ASN A 78 13.60 2.83 4.99
N TYR A 79 13.88 2.33 3.79
CA TYR A 79 14.81 3.01 2.87
C TYR A 79 14.08 4.12 2.11
N LEU A 80 14.55 5.36 2.27
CA LEU A 80 13.96 6.58 1.70
C LEU A 80 12.56 6.98 2.22
N LEU A 81 12.00 6.23 3.15
CA LEU A 81 10.75 6.55 3.84
C LEU A 81 10.96 6.55 5.35
N GLU A 82 10.27 7.47 6.04
CA GLU A 82 10.34 7.55 7.50
C GLU A 82 9.36 6.55 8.13
N SER A 83 9.87 5.57 8.84
CA SER A 83 9.10 4.63 9.67
C SER A 83 9.76 4.47 11.03
N HIS A 84 9.00 4.06 12.05
CA HIS A 84 9.48 3.99 13.43
C HIS A 84 10.15 2.66 13.78
N GLU A 85 9.65 1.57 13.24
CA GLU A 85 10.18 0.22 13.46
C GLU A 85 10.72 -0.32 12.13
N ASN A 86 11.74 -1.17 12.19
CA ASN A 86 12.23 -1.87 11.01
C ASN A 86 11.13 -2.79 10.47
N ALA A 87 10.88 -2.74 9.16
CA ALA A 87 9.78 -3.48 8.53
C ALA A 87 9.94 -5.01 8.65
N PHE A 88 11.19 -5.53 8.59
CA PHE A 88 11.47 -6.96 8.73
C PHE A 88 11.23 -7.44 10.16
N ASP A 89 11.67 -6.66 11.16
CA ASP A 89 11.47 -6.99 12.58
C ASP A 89 9.99 -6.92 12.96
N CYS A 90 9.30 -5.88 12.48
CA CYS A 90 7.84 -5.76 12.63
C CYS A 90 7.12 -6.97 12.05
N MET A 91 7.50 -7.39 10.84
CA MET A 91 6.86 -8.53 10.19
C MET A 91 7.11 -9.84 10.96
N ASN A 92 8.30 -10.05 11.51
CA ASN A 92 8.58 -11.24 12.34
C ASN A 92 7.64 -11.31 13.55
N ARG A 93 7.49 -10.20 14.26
CA ARG A 93 6.56 -10.10 15.40
C ARG A 93 5.12 -10.37 14.98
N LEU A 94 4.67 -9.78 13.86
CA LEU A 94 3.32 -9.98 13.35
C LEU A 94 3.06 -11.44 12.92
N LEU A 95 4.05 -12.14 12.39
CA LEU A 95 3.91 -13.55 12.02
C LEU A 95 3.72 -14.48 13.24
N GLU A 96 4.23 -14.08 14.41
CA GLU A 96 4.01 -14.80 15.68
C GLU A 96 2.61 -14.51 16.27
N GLU A 97 2.08 -13.30 16.03
CA GLU A 97 0.78 -12.85 16.54
C GLU A 97 -0.41 -13.31 15.66
N ILE A 98 -0.22 -13.38 14.34
CA ILE A 98 -1.30 -13.55 13.38
C ILE A 98 -1.53 -15.04 13.08
N ASP A 99 -2.65 -15.57 13.59
CA ASP A 99 -3.13 -16.92 13.26
C ASP A 99 -4.15 -16.84 12.11
N ALA A 100 -3.65 -16.96 10.89
CA ALA A 100 -4.45 -17.04 9.66
C ALA A 100 -3.73 -17.90 8.61
N PRO A 101 -4.45 -18.79 7.91
CA PRO A 101 -3.86 -19.66 6.89
C PRO A 101 -3.42 -18.86 5.63
N VAL A 102 -4.07 -17.74 5.34
CA VAL A 102 -3.74 -16.85 4.22
C VAL A 102 -3.27 -15.52 4.79
N LYS A 103 -2.06 -15.12 4.43
CA LYS A 103 -1.47 -13.83 4.83
C LYS A 103 -1.06 -13.06 3.59
N ILE A 104 -1.55 -11.84 3.44
CA ILE A 104 -1.24 -10.93 2.34
C ILE A 104 -0.57 -9.69 2.91
N LEU A 105 0.63 -9.39 2.44
CA LEU A 105 1.37 -8.19 2.79
C LEU A 105 1.28 -7.16 1.64
N ASP A 106 0.75 -5.96 1.94
CA ASP A 106 1.01 -4.75 1.17
C ASP A 106 2.27 -4.08 1.71
N PHE A 107 3.35 -4.10 0.92
CA PHE A 107 4.61 -3.49 1.29
C PHE A 107 4.83 -2.16 0.56
N HIS A 108 4.51 -1.08 1.25
CA HIS A 108 4.58 0.29 0.75
C HIS A 108 5.99 0.85 0.87
N ALA A 109 6.82 0.69 -0.16
CA ALA A 109 8.24 1.03 -0.13
C ALA A 109 8.71 1.67 -1.43
N GLU A 110 9.68 2.61 -1.34
CA GLU A 110 10.27 3.27 -2.49
C GLU A 110 11.26 2.36 -3.23
N ALA A 111 12.21 1.74 -2.51
CA ALA A 111 13.29 1.00 -3.12
C ALA A 111 12.84 -0.39 -3.60
N THR A 112 13.01 -0.65 -4.89
CA THR A 112 12.68 -1.97 -5.49
C THR A 112 13.51 -3.10 -4.88
N SER A 113 14.78 -2.84 -4.50
CA SER A 113 15.63 -3.81 -3.82
C SER A 113 15.08 -4.20 -2.44
N GLU A 114 14.56 -3.23 -1.67
CA GLU A 114 13.92 -3.50 -0.37
C GLU A 114 12.67 -4.35 -0.54
N LYS A 115 11.84 -4.07 -1.57
CA LYS A 115 10.66 -4.86 -1.91
C LYS A 115 11.01 -6.30 -2.28
N ILE A 116 11.99 -6.49 -3.16
CA ILE A 116 12.46 -7.84 -3.55
C ILE A 116 13.01 -8.59 -2.33
N CYS A 117 13.82 -7.93 -1.49
CA CYS A 117 14.35 -8.54 -0.26
C CYS A 117 13.22 -8.97 0.68
N MET A 118 12.18 -8.13 0.87
CA MET A 118 11.03 -8.50 1.69
C MET A 118 10.29 -9.72 1.13
N GLY A 119 10.07 -9.77 -0.18
CA GLY A 119 9.47 -10.93 -0.84
C GLY A 119 10.27 -12.21 -0.61
N LEU A 120 11.57 -12.18 -0.84
CA LEU A 120 12.46 -13.33 -0.64
C LEU A 120 12.55 -13.74 0.85
N TYR A 121 12.56 -12.77 1.75
CA TYR A 121 12.59 -13.01 3.19
C TYR A 121 11.34 -13.72 3.70
N LEU A 122 10.20 -13.43 3.09
CA LEU A 122 8.89 -13.96 3.47
C LEU A 122 8.48 -15.18 2.63
N ASP A 123 9.34 -15.62 1.72
CA ASP A 123 9.02 -16.74 0.84
C ASP A 123 8.69 -18.02 1.63
N GLY A 124 7.51 -18.59 1.37
CA GLY A 124 6.95 -19.72 2.11
C GLY A 124 6.35 -19.38 3.49
N ARG A 125 6.42 -18.11 3.94
CA ARG A 125 5.89 -17.67 5.24
C ARG A 125 4.59 -16.90 5.13
N VAL A 126 4.31 -16.32 3.95
CA VAL A 126 3.08 -15.61 3.61
C VAL A 126 2.56 -16.06 2.25
N SER A 127 1.29 -15.81 1.98
CA SER A 127 0.68 -16.16 0.70
C SER A 127 1.06 -15.22 -0.43
N ALA A 128 1.15 -13.91 -0.13
CA ALA A 128 1.52 -12.91 -1.11
C ALA A 128 2.25 -11.70 -0.50
N VAL A 129 3.18 -11.13 -1.28
CA VAL A 129 3.80 -9.82 -1.04
C VAL A 129 3.55 -8.96 -2.25
N ILE A 130 2.80 -7.87 -2.06
CA ILE A 130 2.42 -6.91 -3.09
C ILE A 130 3.09 -5.59 -2.75
N GLY A 131 4.00 -5.13 -3.61
CA GLY A 131 4.62 -3.83 -3.45
C GLY A 131 3.70 -2.70 -3.91
N THR A 132 3.83 -1.54 -3.27
CA THR A 132 3.12 -0.30 -3.62
C THR A 132 4.05 0.90 -3.44
N HIS A 133 3.61 2.10 -3.71
CA HIS A 133 4.25 3.41 -3.55
C HIS A 133 4.74 4.06 -4.83
N THR A 134 5.42 3.36 -5.73
CA THR A 134 6.08 4.00 -6.88
C THR A 134 5.11 4.46 -7.96
N HIS A 135 3.84 4.05 -7.87
CA HIS A 135 2.76 4.38 -8.80
C HIS A 135 2.90 3.76 -10.20
N ILE A 136 3.95 2.99 -10.45
CA ILE A 136 4.19 2.33 -11.74
C ILE A 136 4.05 0.82 -11.56
N GLN A 137 3.07 0.21 -12.22
CA GLN A 137 2.91 -1.23 -12.22
C GLN A 137 4.13 -1.90 -12.86
N THR A 138 4.73 -2.85 -12.13
CA THR A 138 5.81 -3.69 -12.64
C THR A 138 5.26 -4.95 -13.31
N ALA A 139 6.08 -5.61 -14.13
CA ALA A 139 5.73 -6.83 -14.87
C ALA A 139 6.60 -8.01 -14.39
N ASP A 140 6.85 -8.08 -13.10
CA ASP A 140 7.69 -9.08 -12.46
C ASP A 140 6.89 -10.02 -11.53
N GLU A 141 5.57 -10.08 -11.73
CA GLU A 141 4.69 -10.97 -10.99
C GLU A 141 5.14 -12.43 -11.16
N ARG A 142 5.27 -13.12 -10.04
CA ARG A 142 5.75 -14.51 -10.02
C ARG A 142 5.41 -15.23 -8.73
N LEU A 143 5.46 -16.55 -8.75
CA LEU A 143 5.57 -17.37 -7.56
C LEU A 143 7.05 -17.53 -7.21
N LEU A 144 7.39 -17.22 -5.97
CA LEU A 144 8.71 -17.48 -5.42
C LEU A 144 8.88 -18.99 -5.13
N PRO A 145 10.14 -19.50 -5.01
CA PRO A 145 10.39 -20.94 -4.83
C PRO A 145 9.68 -21.59 -3.63
N GLY A 146 9.44 -20.83 -2.54
CA GLY A 146 8.69 -21.27 -1.35
C GLY A 146 7.17 -21.16 -1.50
N GLY A 147 6.67 -20.67 -2.64
CA GLY A 147 5.25 -20.59 -2.97
C GLY A 147 4.57 -19.24 -2.69
N THR A 148 5.31 -18.24 -2.22
CA THR A 148 4.77 -16.88 -2.03
C THR A 148 4.57 -16.18 -3.38
N ALA A 149 3.37 -15.65 -3.63
CA ALA A 149 3.12 -14.78 -4.78
C ALA A 149 3.78 -13.41 -4.55
N TYR A 150 4.43 -12.86 -5.57
CA TYR A 150 5.18 -11.62 -5.47
C TYR A 150 4.99 -10.72 -6.68
N ILE A 151 4.88 -9.42 -6.44
CA ILE A 151 5.03 -8.35 -7.43
C ILE A 151 5.70 -7.14 -6.78
N THR A 152 6.61 -6.49 -7.50
CA THR A 152 7.35 -5.32 -6.98
C THR A 152 6.44 -4.10 -6.79
N ASP A 153 5.53 -3.79 -7.71
CA ASP A 153 4.58 -2.69 -7.52
C ASP A 153 3.26 -2.92 -8.28
N ALA A 154 2.15 -2.75 -7.60
CA ALA A 154 0.81 -2.87 -8.17
C ALA A 154 0.43 -1.69 -9.07
N GLY A 155 1.15 -0.58 -8.98
CA GLY A 155 0.89 0.64 -9.72
C GLY A 155 -0.24 1.50 -9.16
N MET A 156 -0.64 2.49 -9.94
CA MET A 156 -1.62 3.52 -9.56
C MET A 156 -2.85 3.46 -10.46
N CYS A 157 -4.04 3.45 -9.86
CA CYS A 157 -5.28 3.78 -10.56
C CYS A 157 -5.40 5.30 -10.72
N GLY A 158 -5.65 5.78 -11.93
CA GLY A 158 -5.77 7.22 -12.15
C GLY A 158 -5.62 7.62 -13.63
N VAL A 159 -5.39 8.92 -13.85
CA VAL A 159 -5.16 9.44 -15.21
C VAL A 159 -3.81 8.95 -15.71
N PHE A 160 -3.82 8.13 -16.75
CA PHE A 160 -2.62 7.46 -17.24
C PHE A 160 -1.68 8.43 -17.98
N ASP A 161 -2.23 9.29 -18.85
CA ASP A 161 -1.46 10.27 -19.62
C ASP A 161 -1.12 11.49 -18.74
N SER A 162 -0.27 11.26 -17.74
CA SER A 162 0.11 12.24 -16.73
C SER A 162 1.48 11.91 -16.12
N ALA A 163 2.06 12.84 -15.40
CA ALA A 163 3.22 12.57 -14.55
C ALA A 163 2.74 12.07 -13.18
N LEU A 164 2.32 10.78 -13.11
CA LEU A 164 1.78 10.15 -11.90
C LEU A 164 0.55 10.89 -11.32
N GLY A 165 -0.39 11.29 -12.20
CA GLY A 165 -1.58 12.05 -11.83
C GLY A 165 -1.40 13.57 -11.86
N LEU A 166 -0.19 14.06 -12.14
CA LEU A 166 0.14 15.48 -12.21
C LEU A 166 0.29 15.95 -13.66
N ALA A 167 0.09 17.25 -13.89
CA ALA A 167 0.37 17.89 -15.18
C ALA A 167 1.85 17.74 -15.54
N PRO A 168 2.19 17.25 -16.76
CA PRO A 168 3.57 16.98 -17.14
C PRO A 168 4.46 18.21 -17.17
N GLU A 169 3.96 19.35 -17.65
CA GLU A 169 4.77 20.56 -17.85
C GLU A 169 5.37 21.11 -16.56
N PRO A 170 4.61 21.29 -15.46
CA PRO A 170 5.18 21.71 -14.18
C PRO A 170 6.20 20.70 -13.62
N ALA A 171 5.92 19.39 -13.78
CA ALA A 171 6.83 18.34 -13.33
C ALA A 171 8.15 18.37 -14.12
N ILE A 172 8.09 18.45 -15.45
CA ILE A 172 9.25 18.55 -16.33
C ILE A 172 10.06 19.81 -15.99
N ARG A 173 9.39 20.95 -15.81
CA ARG A 173 10.07 22.22 -15.42
C ARG A 173 10.84 22.05 -14.14
N ARG A 174 10.23 21.44 -13.10
CA ARG A 174 10.90 21.20 -11.83
C ARG A 174 12.15 20.32 -11.99
N PHE A 175 12.05 19.21 -12.71
CA PHE A 175 13.18 18.32 -12.94
C PHE A 175 14.30 18.96 -13.75
N ARG A 176 13.97 19.79 -14.75
CA ARG A 176 14.96 20.48 -15.59
C ARG A 176 15.67 21.62 -14.87
N THR A 177 14.99 22.32 -13.97
CA THR A 177 15.51 23.59 -13.42
C THR A 177 15.84 23.50 -11.93
N GLY A 178 15.34 22.51 -11.21
CA GLY A 178 15.42 22.45 -9.75
C GLY A 178 14.55 23.50 -9.02
N LEU A 179 13.85 24.37 -9.76
CA LEU A 179 13.06 25.44 -9.15
C LEU A 179 11.78 24.92 -8.53
N PRO A 180 11.35 25.46 -7.38
CA PRO A 180 10.05 25.16 -6.80
C PRO A 180 8.93 25.39 -7.82
N THR A 181 8.05 24.42 -7.99
CA THR A 181 6.95 24.48 -8.95
C THR A 181 5.68 23.95 -8.27
N ARG A 182 4.58 24.65 -8.45
CA ARG A 182 3.28 24.17 -7.99
C ARG A 182 2.81 23.06 -8.92
N PHE A 183 2.54 21.90 -8.33
CA PHE A 183 1.95 20.78 -9.06
C PHE A 183 0.43 20.90 -9.12
N GLU A 184 -0.13 20.48 -10.25
CA GLU A 184 -1.57 20.47 -10.51
C GLU A 184 -2.01 19.07 -10.90
N SER A 185 -3.10 18.59 -10.30
CA SER A 185 -3.70 17.30 -10.67
C SER A 185 -4.35 17.39 -12.04
N VAL A 186 -4.19 16.35 -12.85
CA VAL A 186 -4.81 16.26 -14.19
C VAL A 186 -6.20 15.66 -14.11
N LYS A 187 -7.09 16.12 -14.99
CA LYS A 187 -8.36 15.48 -15.25
C LYS A 187 -8.30 14.83 -16.64
N GLY A 188 -8.81 13.61 -16.77
CA GLY A 188 -8.78 12.90 -18.04
C GLY A 188 -9.28 11.46 -17.91
N PRO A 189 -9.16 10.64 -18.96
CA PRO A 189 -9.46 9.22 -18.89
C PRO A 189 -8.64 8.53 -17.82
N VAL A 190 -9.28 7.75 -16.96
CA VAL A 190 -8.64 7.00 -15.88
C VAL A 190 -8.46 5.54 -16.27
N ARG A 191 -7.38 4.91 -15.79
CA ARG A 191 -7.21 3.46 -15.80
C ARG A 191 -7.42 2.91 -14.41
N LEU A 192 -8.12 1.78 -14.34
CA LEU A 192 -8.15 0.92 -13.18
C LEU A 192 -7.08 -0.16 -13.38
N LEU A 193 -6.14 -0.25 -12.46
CA LEU A 193 -5.19 -1.36 -12.40
C LEU A 193 -5.69 -2.38 -11.39
N SER A 194 -5.57 -3.64 -11.74
CA SER A 194 -5.96 -4.76 -10.90
C SER A 194 -4.94 -5.87 -11.03
N LEU A 195 -4.65 -6.55 -9.93
CA LEU A 195 -3.94 -7.80 -9.89
C LEU A 195 -4.97 -8.89 -9.69
N ILE A 196 -5.26 -9.64 -10.75
CA ILE A 196 -6.16 -10.79 -10.71
C ILE A 196 -5.34 -12.00 -11.11
N HIS A 197 -5.31 -13.00 -10.24
CA HIS A 197 -4.81 -14.32 -10.58
C HIS A 197 -6.01 -15.15 -11.08
N ILE A 198 -6.04 -15.42 -12.37
CA ILE A 198 -7.05 -16.27 -13.00
C ILE A 198 -6.46 -17.65 -13.19
#